data_85a60f68b6ec8162671590cea2cce5ff
#
_entry.id   85a60f68b6ec8162671590cea2cce5ff
#
_cell.length_a   1.000
_cell.length_b   1.000
_cell.length_c   1.000
_cell.angle_alpha   90.00
_cell.angle_beta   90.00
_cell.angle_gamma   90.00
#
_symmetry.space_group_name_H-M   'P 1'
#
loop_
_entity.id
_entity.type
_entity.pdbx_description
1 polymer ?
#
loop_
_entity_poly.entity_id
_entity_poly.type
_entity_poly.pdbx_seq_one_letter_code
_entity_poly.pdbx_strand_id
1 'polypeptide(L)'
;VFSVIIAAYVVIGGLKGVMYTDALQGSIMFIGMIILLFWTYSKVGGVVEGHTYLTGLKKLVPGAMVDQGHQGWTEMPKFGFGDKVYNYWWVVVTTIVMGVGIGVLAQPQLAVRFMTVKSKRELNRAVLIGGIFILVMTGVAFTVGSLSNAYFAQKGTPFVGRVDKVIDEDRGH
;
A
#
# COMPACT_ATOMS: atom_id res chain seq x y z
N VAL A 1 -4.16 25.42 -12.74
CA VAL A 1 -3.94 26.23 -11.52
C VAL A 1 -2.89 25.55 -10.63
N PHE A 2 -3.07 24.28 -10.21
CA PHE A 2 -2.13 23.58 -9.30
C PHE A 2 -0.70 23.50 -9.86
N SER A 3 -0.54 23.20 -11.15
CA SER A 3 0.78 23.11 -11.80
C SER A 3 1.57 24.41 -11.73
N VAL A 4 0.89 25.54 -11.84
CA VAL A 4 1.51 26.88 -11.74
C VAL A 4 1.99 27.16 -10.31
N ILE A 5 1.19 26.79 -9.31
CA ILE A 5 1.54 26.93 -7.90
C ILE A 5 2.76 26.06 -7.58
N ILE A 6 2.76 24.81 -8.06
CA ILE A 6 3.89 23.89 -7.88
C ILE A 6 5.14 24.44 -8.55
N ALA A 7 5.05 24.89 -9.80
CA ALA A 7 6.16 25.49 -10.52
C ALA A 7 6.71 26.73 -9.79
N ALA A 8 5.82 27.59 -9.31
CA ALA A 8 6.22 28.81 -8.60
C ALA A 8 7.01 28.50 -7.32
N TYR A 9 6.52 27.61 -6.46
CA TYR A 9 7.25 27.32 -5.22
C TYR A 9 8.55 26.51 -5.46
N VAL A 10 8.60 25.68 -6.51
CA VAL A 10 9.83 24.96 -6.89
C VAL A 10 10.89 25.93 -7.40
N VAL A 11 10.49 26.91 -8.22
CA VAL A 11 11.42 27.92 -8.75
C VAL A 11 11.93 28.83 -7.63
N ILE A 12 11.05 29.28 -6.74
CA ILE A 12 11.41 30.20 -5.64
C ILE A 12 12.16 29.48 -4.51
N GLY A 13 11.68 28.28 -4.11
CA GLY A 13 12.22 27.55 -2.97
C GLY A 13 13.39 26.63 -3.30
N GLY A 14 13.60 26.32 -4.58
CA GLY A 14 14.59 25.36 -5.02
C GLY A 14 14.43 23.98 -4.37
N LEU A 15 15.51 23.20 -4.36
CA LEU A 15 15.50 21.85 -3.78
C LEU A 15 15.14 21.83 -2.28
N LYS A 16 15.54 22.84 -1.51
CA LYS A 16 15.22 22.95 -0.08
C LYS A 16 13.72 23.16 0.13
N GLY A 17 13.09 24.02 -0.65
CA GLY A 17 11.65 24.27 -0.59
C GLY A 17 10.85 22.98 -0.84
N VAL A 18 11.24 22.20 -1.85
CA VAL A 18 10.61 20.91 -2.14
C VAL A 18 10.77 19.93 -0.97
N MET A 19 11.96 19.83 -0.36
CA MET A 19 12.19 18.95 0.79
C MET A 19 11.34 19.32 2.01
N TYR A 20 11.14 20.60 2.28
CA TYR A 20 10.27 21.05 3.38
C TYR A 20 8.79 20.75 3.12
N THR A 21 8.33 20.96 1.89
CA THR A 21 6.94 20.61 1.52
C THR A 21 6.70 19.11 1.56
N ASP A 22 7.64 18.31 1.10
CA ASP A 22 7.58 16.84 1.19
C ASP A 22 7.52 16.37 2.65
N ALA A 23 8.35 16.96 3.54
CA ALA A 23 8.34 16.64 4.95
C ALA A 23 7.01 17.01 5.63
N LEU A 24 6.44 18.18 5.29
CA LEU A 24 5.14 18.60 5.79
C LEU A 24 4.03 17.66 5.32
N GLN A 25 4.00 17.33 4.02
CA GLN A 25 3.01 16.42 3.46
C GLN A 25 3.14 15.02 4.08
N GLY A 26 4.37 14.51 4.22
CA GLY A 26 4.64 13.23 4.88
C GLY A 26 4.15 13.20 6.33
N SER A 27 4.31 14.30 7.06
CA SER A 27 3.82 14.43 8.44
C SER A 27 2.29 14.42 8.50
N ILE A 28 1.62 15.16 7.63
CA ILE A 28 0.15 15.17 7.53
C ILE A 28 -0.38 13.78 7.17
N MET A 29 0.24 13.13 6.18
CA MET A 29 -0.12 11.76 5.80
C MET A 29 0.05 10.77 6.97
N PHE A 30 1.14 10.89 7.72
CA PHE A 30 1.41 10.02 8.87
C PHE A 30 0.32 10.14 9.93
N ILE A 31 -0.04 11.37 10.30
CA ILE A 31 -1.11 11.64 11.26
C ILE A 31 -2.45 11.13 10.71
N GLY A 32 -2.76 11.40 9.45
CA GLY A 32 -3.98 10.93 8.79
C GLY A 32 -4.09 9.40 8.78
N MET A 33 -3.00 8.71 8.50
CA MET A 33 -2.96 7.24 8.50
C MET A 33 -3.17 6.65 9.90
N ILE A 34 -2.61 7.26 10.93
CA ILE A 34 -2.85 6.85 12.33
C ILE A 34 -4.33 7.01 12.68
N ILE A 35 -4.93 8.15 12.35
CA ILE A 35 -6.35 8.42 12.59
C ILE A 35 -7.21 7.38 11.84
N LEU A 36 -6.91 7.11 10.57
CA LEU A 36 -7.62 6.11 9.77
C LEU A 36 -7.52 4.71 10.37
N LEU A 37 -6.34 4.31 10.85
CA LEU A 37 -6.15 3.01 11.49
C LEU A 37 -7.03 2.85 12.73
N PHE A 38 -6.99 3.82 13.63
CA PHE A 38 -7.83 3.80 14.83
C PHE A 38 -9.33 3.82 14.51
N TRP A 39 -9.72 4.65 13.55
CA TRP A 39 -11.12 4.73 13.13
C TRP A 39 -11.60 3.44 12.48
N THR A 40 -10.79 2.82 11.64
CA THR A 40 -11.12 1.55 10.98
C THR A 40 -11.29 0.43 12.01
N TYR A 41 -10.37 0.28 12.96
CA TYR A 41 -10.50 -0.70 14.03
C TYR A 41 -11.72 -0.45 14.91
N SER A 42 -12.01 0.81 15.25
CA SER A 42 -13.21 1.17 16.00
C SER A 42 -14.51 0.77 15.27
N LYS A 43 -14.51 0.83 13.93
CA LYS A 43 -15.70 0.47 13.12
C LYS A 43 -15.86 -1.02 12.89
N VAL A 44 -14.78 -1.79 12.95
CA VAL A 44 -14.81 -3.25 12.68
C VAL A 44 -14.98 -4.05 13.99
N GLY A 45 -15.01 -3.39 15.16
CA GLY A 45 -15.19 -4.04 16.46
C GLY A 45 -13.88 -4.30 17.21
N GLY A 46 -12.77 -3.72 16.76
CA GLY A 46 -11.46 -3.85 17.42
C GLY A 46 -10.46 -4.70 16.63
N VAL A 47 -9.26 -4.83 17.17
CA VAL A 47 -8.17 -5.52 16.48
C VAL A 47 -8.47 -7.02 16.32
N VAL A 48 -8.85 -7.68 17.41
CA VAL A 48 -9.06 -9.15 17.41
C VAL A 48 -10.27 -9.52 16.56
N GLU A 49 -11.40 -8.84 16.76
CA GLU A 49 -12.63 -9.10 15.99
C GLU A 49 -12.44 -8.82 14.51
N GLY A 50 -11.79 -7.69 14.18
CA GLY A 50 -11.51 -7.32 12.80
C GLY A 50 -10.69 -8.37 12.05
N HIS A 51 -9.62 -8.85 12.65
CA HIS A 51 -8.79 -9.88 12.04
C HIS A 51 -9.45 -11.26 11.99
N THR A 52 -10.21 -11.63 13.03
CA THR A 52 -10.98 -12.89 13.04
C THR A 52 -12.03 -12.88 11.94
N TYR A 53 -12.76 -11.77 11.80
CA TYR A 53 -13.75 -11.61 10.74
C TYR A 53 -13.09 -11.66 9.35
N LEU A 54 -11.98 -10.96 9.17
CA LEU A 54 -11.22 -10.95 7.92
C LEU A 54 -10.74 -12.35 7.52
N THR A 55 -10.31 -13.17 8.48
CA THR A 55 -9.94 -14.57 8.25
C THR A 55 -11.16 -15.39 7.79
N GLY A 56 -12.33 -15.14 8.36
CA GLY A 56 -13.60 -15.79 7.96
C GLY A 56 -14.01 -15.48 6.52
N LEU A 57 -13.63 -14.32 5.97
CA LEU A 57 -13.92 -13.94 4.59
C LEU A 57 -13.16 -14.76 3.54
N LYS A 58 -12.24 -15.63 3.93
CA LYS A 58 -11.52 -16.53 3.02
C LYS A 58 -12.45 -17.28 2.06
N LYS A 59 -13.62 -17.67 2.53
CA LYS A 59 -14.64 -18.38 1.73
C LYS A 59 -15.28 -17.52 0.63
N LEU A 60 -15.14 -16.20 0.71
CA LEU A 60 -15.68 -15.25 -0.26
C LEU A 60 -14.65 -14.80 -1.29
N VAL A 61 -13.44 -15.35 -1.26
CA VAL A 61 -12.43 -15.09 -2.28
C VAL A 61 -12.90 -15.69 -3.60
N PRO A 62 -12.91 -14.90 -4.72
CA PRO A 62 -13.30 -15.41 -6.03
C PRO A 62 -12.43 -16.58 -6.46
N GLY A 63 -13.04 -17.59 -7.11
CA GLY A 63 -12.36 -18.81 -7.55
C GLY A 63 -11.14 -18.53 -8.42
N ALA A 64 -11.25 -17.60 -9.36
CA ALA A 64 -10.14 -17.17 -10.21
C ALA A 64 -8.92 -16.65 -9.44
N MET A 65 -9.12 -16.03 -8.27
CA MET A 65 -8.03 -15.59 -7.39
C MET A 65 -7.45 -16.77 -6.60
N VAL A 66 -8.29 -17.70 -6.16
CA VAL A 66 -7.85 -18.92 -5.46
C VAL A 66 -6.96 -19.76 -6.37
N ASP A 67 -7.33 -19.90 -7.64
CA ASP A 67 -6.56 -20.60 -8.67
C ASP A 67 -5.17 -19.97 -8.91
N GLN A 68 -5.07 -18.66 -8.73
CA GLN A 68 -3.81 -17.92 -8.78
C GLN A 68 -3.00 -17.97 -7.46
N GLY A 69 -3.45 -18.73 -6.48
CA GLY A 69 -2.76 -18.93 -5.22
C GLY A 69 -3.14 -17.99 -4.08
N HIS A 70 -4.21 -17.21 -4.22
CA HIS A 70 -4.73 -16.36 -3.14
C HIS A 70 -5.36 -17.23 -2.05
N GLN A 71 -4.92 -17.08 -0.79
CA GLN A 71 -5.40 -17.90 0.33
C GLN A 71 -6.31 -17.16 1.32
N GLY A 72 -6.58 -15.88 1.07
CA GLY A 72 -7.31 -14.99 1.97
C GLY A 72 -6.51 -13.74 2.28
N TRP A 73 -7.08 -12.84 3.07
CA TRP A 73 -6.45 -11.56 3.40
C TRP A 73 -5.47 -11.62 4.57
N THR A 74 -5.46 -12.71 5.32
CA THR A 74 -4.60 -12.93 6.49
C THR A 74 -3.55 -14.02 6.29
N GLU A 75 -3.53 -14.65 5.11
CA GLU A 75 -2.57 -15.69 4.76
C GLU A 75 -1.69 -15.27 3.59
N MET A 76 -0.45 -15.75 3.58
CA MET A 76 0.44 -15.55 2.43
C MET A 76 -0.05 -16.34 1.22
N PRO A 77 0.11 -15.83 -0.01
CA PRO A 77 -0.21 -16.60 -1.21
C PRO A 77 0.57 -17.93 -1.26
N LYS A 78 -0.03 -18.94 -1.88
CA LYS A 78 0.66 -20.22 -2.10
C LYS A 78 1.96 -19.98 -2.88
N PHE A 79 3.00 -20.66 -2.46
CA PHE A 79 4.27 -20.70 -3.19
C PHE A 79 4.05 -21.37 -4.55
N GLY A 80 4.33 -20.63 -5.61
CA GLY A 80 4.05 -21.05 -6.99
C GLY A 80 5.30 -21.25 -7.83
N PHE A 81 6.34 -21.81 -7.25
CA PHE A 81 7.57 -22.08 -7.98
C PHE A 81 7.38 -23.31 -8.89
N GLY A 82 7.61 -23.12 -10.19
CA GLY A 82 7.46 -24.17 -11.19
C GLY A 82 6.08 -24.28 -11.84
N ASP A 83 5.09 -23.55 -11.38
CA ASP A 83 3.79 -23.48 -12.04
C ASP A 83 3.89 -22.76 -13.38
N LYS A 84 3.17 -23.26 -14.39
CA LYS A 84 3.11 -22.64 -15.71
C LYS A 84 2.28 -21.37 -15.74
N VAL A 85 1.48 -21.13 -14.71
CA VAL A 85 0.59 -19.98 -14.57
C VAL A 85 1.21 -18.98 -13.62
N TYR A 86 1.15 -17.70 -14.02
CA TYR A 86 1.60 -16.59 -13.20
C TYR A 86 0.69 -16.46 -11.97
N ASN A 87 1.23 -16.68 -10.78
CA ASN A 87 0.48 -16.66 -9.53
C ASN A 87 0.84 -15.47 -8.63
N TYR A 88 0.04 -15.24 -7.58
CA TYR A 88 0.21 -14.12 -6.66
C TYR A 88 1.56 -14.13 -5.94
N TRP A 89 2.16 -15.29 -5.69
CA TRP A 89 3.47 -15.36 -5.06
C TRP A 89 4.53 -14.66 -5.93
N TRP A 90 4.51 -14.91 -7.24
CA TRP A 90 5.41 -14.26 -8.19
C TRP A 90 5.14 -12.75 -8.28
N VAL A 91 3.87 -12.33 -8.30
CA VAL A 91 3.51 -10.91 -8.32
C VAL A 91 4.04 -10.21 -7.08
N VAL A 92 3.82 -10.77 -5.89
CA VAL A 92 4.26 -10.16 -4.63
C VAL A 92 5.79 -10.16 -4.52
N VAL A 93 6.45 -11.32 -4.70
CA VAL A 93 7.88 -11.44 -4.42
C VAL A 93 8.73 -10.83 -5.53
N THR A 94 8.42 -11.10 -6.80
CA THR A 94 9.26 -10.62 -7.91
C THR A 94 8.88 -9.22 -8.36
N THR A 95 7.61 -8.97 -8.62
CA THR A 95 7.17 -7.69 -9.19
C THR A 95 7.12 -6.59 -8.14
N ILE A 96 6.51 -6.83 -6.98
CA ILE A 96 6.36 -5.80 -5.96
C ILE A 96 7.65 -5.63 -5.16
N VAL A 97 8.20 -6.70 -4.58
CA VAL A 97 9.38 -6.59 -3.72
C VAL A 97 10.62 -6.19 -4.52
N MET A 98 10.89 -6.84 -5.65
CA MET A 98 12.06 -6.54 -6.46
C MET A 98 11.85 -5.34 -7.39
N GLY A 99 10.74 -5.28 -8.11
CA GLY A 99 10.46 -4.20 -9.06
C GLY A 99 10.28 -2.86 -8.35
N VAL A 100 9.47 -2.80 -7.33
CA VAL A 100 9.25 -1.56 -6.56
C VAL A 100 10.41 -1.31 -5.59
N GLY A 101 10.81 -2.32 -4.79
CA GLY A 101 11.85 -2.15 -3.78
C GLY A 101 13.21 -1.76 -4.36
N ILE A 102 13.71 -2.49 -5.36
CA ILE A 102 14.98 -2.22 -6.00
C ILE A 102 14.85 -1.12 -7.06
N GLY A 103 13.76 -1.14 -7.86
CA GLY A 103 13.54 -0.18 -8.92
C GLY A 103 13.41 1.27 -8.43
N VAL A 104 12.83 1.48 -7.25
CA VAL A 104 12.74 2.81 -6.64
C VAL A 104 14.12 3.41 -6.35
N LEU A 105 15.11 2.59 -5.98
CA LEU A 105 16.48 3.07 -5.74
C LEU A 105 17.15 3.65 -6.99
N ALA A 106 16.74 3.20 -8.18
CA ALA A 106 17.27 3.69 -9.45
C ALA A 106 16.59 4.99 -9.94
N GLN A 107 15.62 5.52 -9.22
CA GLN A 107 14.93 6.75 -9.62
C GLN A 107 15.86 7.96 -9.48
N PRO A 108 15.96 8.82 -10.54
CA PRO A 108 16.82 10.01 -10.51
C PRO A 108 16.55 10.94 -9.34
N GLN A 109 15.29 11.03 -8.91
CA GLN A 109 14.87 11.87 -7.79
C GLN A 109 15.53 11.45 -6.46
N LEU A 110 15.66 10.15 -6.22
CA LEU A 110 16.34 9.65 -5.03
C LEU A 110 17.84 9.81 -5.14
N ALA A 111 18.42 9.54 -6.32
CA ALA A 111 19.85 9.73 -6.55
C ALA A 111 20.27 11.19 -6.25
N VAL A 112 19.53 12.18 -6.75
CA VAL A 112 19.79 13.60 -6.47
C VAL A 112 19.70 13.91 -4.97
N ARG A 113 18.72 13.34 -4.27
CA ARG A 113 18.58 13.54 -2.81
C ARG A 113 19.76 12.93 -2.05
N PHE A 114 20.26 11.76 -2.45
CA PHE A 114 21.44 11.16 -1.84
C PHE A 114 22.71 11.99 -2.08
N MET A 115 22.85 12.63 -3.23
CA MET A 115 23.99 13.50 -3.55
C MET A 115 24.01 14.81 -2.74
N THR A 116 22.87 15.25 -2.22
CA THR A 116 22.74 16.49 -1.44
C THR A 116 22.99 16.33 0.05
N VAL A 117 23.21 15.10 0.53
CA VAL A 117 23.47 14.83 1.95
C VAL A 117 24.90 15.22 2.33
N LYS A 118 25.05 15.94 3.43
CA LYS A 118 26.34 16.49 3.87
C LYS A 118 27.35 15.47 4.37
N SER A 119 26.89 14.32 4.89
CA SER A 119 27.78 13.29 5.45
C SER A 119 27.16 11.88 5.40
N LYS A 120 28.02 10.84 5.42
CA LYS A 120 27.57 9.44 5.53
C LYS A 120 26.72 9.17 6.78
N ARG A 121 27.01 9.84 7.89
CA ARG A 121 26.27 9.69 9.15
C ARG A 121 24.84 10.19 9.01
N GLU A 122 24.65 11.32 8.36
CA GLU A 122 23.32 11.88 8.09
C GLU A 122 22.56 11.01 7.09
N LEU A 123 23.23 10.49 6.08
CA LEU A 123 22.66 9.55 5.12
C LEU A 123 22.14 8.29 5.83
N ASN A 124 22.96 7.64 6.62
CA ASN A 124 22.57 6.42 7.35
C ASN A 124 21.38 6.68 8.30
N ARG A 125 21.38 7.83 8.97
CA ARG A 125 20.27 8.23 9.84
C ARG A 125 18.98 8.48 9.06
N ALA A 126 19.08 9.15 7.91
CA ALA A 126 17.94 9.40 7.03
C ALA A 126 17.36 8.10 6.46
N VAL A 127 18.21 7.16 6.04
CA VAL A 127 17.78 5.85 5.54
C VAL A 127 17.08 5.04 6.63
N LEU A 128 17.60 5.04 7.86
CA LEU A 128 16.99 4.32 8.97
C LEU A 128 15.62 4.90 9.32
N ILE A 129 15.53 6.22 9.50
CA ILE A 129 14.27 6.90 9.83
C ILE A 129 13.27 6.74 8.68
N GLY A 130 13.70 6.94 7.44
CA GLY A 130 12.87 6.76 6.25
C GLY A 130 12.39 5.33 6.08
N GLY A 131 13.23 4.34 6.35
CA GLY A 131 12.88 2.93 6.30
C GLY A 131 11.79 2.56 7.32
N ILE A 132 11.93 3.01 8.57
CA ILE A 132 10.91 2.81 9.60
C ILE A 132 9.59 3.53 9.21
N PHE A 133 9.69 4.76 8.73
CA PHE A 133 8.52 5.52 8.27
C PHE A 133 7.77 4.78 7.16
N ILE A 134 8.47 4.31 6.13
CA ILE A 134 7.87 3.57 5.02
C ILE A 134 7.26 2.26 5.51
N LEU A 135 7.94 1.52 6.38
CA LEU A 135 7.44 0.26 6.94
C LEU A 135 6.11 0.47 7.69
N VAL A 136 6.05 1.49 8.54
CA VAL A 136 4.83 1.82 9.31
C VAL A 136 3.72 2.28 8.37
N MET A 137 4.00 3.20 7.46
CA MET A 137 3.00 3.73 6.54
C MET A 137 2.43 2.66 5.62
N THR A 138 3.29 1.81 5.06
CA THR A 138 2.88 0.71 4.19
C THR A 138 2.08 -0.33 4.98
N GLY A 139 2.55 -0.71 6.16
CA GLY A 139 1.85 -1.64 7.04
C GLY A 139 0.44 -1.16 7.40
N VAL A 140 0.31 0.11 7.78
CA VAL A 140 -1.00 0.73 8.08
C VAL A 140 -1.89 0.75 6.84
N ALA A 141 -1.36 1.15 5.68
CA ALA A 141 -2.13 1.23 4.44
C ALA A 141 -2.70 -0.14 4.04
N PHE A 142 -1.88 -1.19 4.06
CA PHE A 142 -2.34 -2.55 3.76
C PHE A 142 -3.33 -3.09 4.80
N THR A 143 -3.10 -2.80 6.08
CA THR A 143 -4.02 -3.21 7.15
C THR A 143 -5.39 -2.54 7.00
N VAL A 144 -5.42 -1.22 6.79
CA VAL A 144 -6.66 -0.47 6.57
C VAL A 144 -7.36 -0.94 5.29
N GLY A 145 -6.61 -1.17 4.21
CA GLY A 145 -7.14 -1.70 2.96
C GLY A 145 -7.80 -3.07 3.15
N SER A 146 -7.16 -3.97 3.87
CA SER A 146 -7.72 -5.30 4.16
C SER A 146 -8.95 -5.22 5.07
N LEU A 147 -8.88 -4.42 6.14
CA LEU A 147 -10.00 -4.23 7.07
C LEU A 147 -11.20 -3.52 6.45
N SER A 148 -11.00 -2.73 5.40
CA SER A 148 -12.11 -2.12 4.66
C SER A 148 -13.01 -3.19 4.04
N ASN A 149 -12.47 -4.30 3.57
CA ASN A 149 -13.24 -5.44 3.07
C ASN A 149 -14.12 -6.04 4.17
N ALA A 150 -13.58 -6.19 5.39
CA ALA A 150 -14.35 -6.65 6.55
C ALA A 150 -15.51 -5.70 6.88
N TYR A 151 -15.26 -4.40 6.89
CA TYR A 151 -16.28 -3.39 7.16
C TYR A 151 -17.42 -3.41 6.13
N PHE A 152 -17.10 -3.47 4.84
CA PHE A 152 -18.11 -3.53 3.78
C PHE A 152 -18.87 -4.85 3.79
N ALA A 153 -18.22 -5.96 4.07
CA ALA A 153 -18.86 -7.26 4.20
C ALA A 153 -19.85 -7.31 5.38
N GLN A 154 -19.50 -6.72 6.53
CA GLN A 154 -20.41 -6.59 7.68
C GLN A 154 -21.66 -5.76 7.35
N LYS A 155 -21.52 -4.74 6.50
CA LYS A 155 -22.65 -3.90 6.05
C LYS A 155 -23.47 -4.49 4.91
N GLY A 156 -23.11 -5.67 4.41
CA GLY A 156 -23.81 -6.31 3.29
C GLY A 156 -23.66 -5.58 1.95
N THR A 157 -22.75 -4.59 1.87
CA THR A 157 -22.44 -3.89 0.61
C THR A 157 -21.48 -4.73 -0.25
N PRO A 158 -21.63 -4.75 -1.58
CA PRO A 158 -20.67 -5.44 -2.44
C PRO A 158 -19.30 -4.79 -2.27
N PHE A 159 -18.32 -5.57 -1.87
CA PHE A 159 -16.92 -5.14 -1.82
C PHE A 159 -16.19 -5.58 -3.10
N VAL A 160 -14.98 -5.06 -3.29
CA VAL A 160 -14.18 -5.21 -4.53
C VAL A 160 -14.03 -6.66 -5.02
N GLY A 161 -14.17 -7.67 -4.14
CA GLY A 161 -14.18 -9.09 -4.52
C GLY A 161 -15.44 -9.58 -5.27
N ARG A 162 -16.45 -8.72 -5.45
CA ARG A 162 -17.69 -9.05 -6.18
C ARG A 162 -17.74 -8.51 -7.61
N VAL A 163 -16.61 -8.01 -8.09
CA VAL A 163 -16.49 -7.48 -9.47
C VAL A 163 -16.85 -8.56 -10.52
N ASP A 164 -16.64 -9.84 -10.19
CA ASP A 164 -16.97 -10.95 -11.09
C ASP A 164 -18.46 -11.03 -11.44
N LYS A 165 -19.36 -10.68 -10.50
CA LYS A 165 -20.79 -10.66 -10.79
C LYS A 165 -21.22 -9.53 -11.72
N VAL A 166 -20.57 -8.37 -11.61
CA VAL A 166 -20.87 -7.21 -12.48
C VAL A 166 -20.35 -7.45 -13.89
N ILE A 167 -19.22 -8.13 -14.03
CA ILE A 167 -18.63 -8.46 -15.33
C ILE A 167 -19.41 -9.57 -16.04
N ASP A 168 -19.97 -10.53 -15.30
CA ASP A 168 -20.80 -11.59 -15.88
C ASP A 168 -22.19 -11.10 -16.29
N GLU A 169 -22.77 -10.14 -15.56
CA GLU A 169 -24.03 -9.49 -15.98
C GLU A 169 -23.85 -8.64 -17.25
N ASP A 170 -22.71 -7.99 -17.43
CA ASP A 170 -22.43 -7.15 -18.61
C ASP A 170 -22.02 -7.96 -19.85
N ARG A 171 -21.64 -9.23 -19.70
CA ARG A 171 -21.36 -10.16 -20.81
C ARG A 171 -22.56 -10.99 -21.27
N GLY A 172 -23.68 -10.85 -20.60
CA GLY A 172 -24.94 -11.58 -20.88
C GLY A 172 -25.89 -10.87 -21.82
N HIS A 173 -25.47 -9.80 -22.50
CA HIS A 173 -26.24 -9.10 -23.55
C HIS A 173 -25.48 -9.06 -24.85
#